data_8cd7a593ebfed69c541ffa396268609a
#
_entry.id   8cd7a593ebfed69c541ffa396268609a
#
_cell.length_a   1.000
_cell.length_b   1.000
_cell.length_c   1.000
_cell.angle_alpha   90.00
_cell.angle_beta   90.00
_cell.angle_gamma   90.00
#
_symmetry.space_group_name_H-M   'P 1'
#
loop_
_entity.id
_entity.type
_entity.pdbx_description
1 polymer ?
#
loop_
_entity_poly.entity_id
_entity_poly.type
_entity_poly.pdbx_seq_one_letter_code
_entity_poly.pdbx_strand_id
1 'polypeptide(L)'
;MVSDGIDRLGFLIHDVQRLMRKRFETRASGLGLSSAQWRLMVRVAKEEGVTQARLAELLEIEPISVSRLVDRMEEGGWIERRADAADRRVRMIFPTPKASAAYAEVKSLAGEVYEESLVGVSPEDRRVLIRALDAMAQNLADGDSSSSDKVEPTKGAAA
;
A
#
# COMPACT_ATOMS: atom_id res chain seq x y z
N MET A 1 -2.18 37.07 -6.40
CA MET A 1 -2.15 35.88 -5.49
C MET A 1 -0.93 35.06 -5.89
N VAL A 2 0.04 34.96 -5.02
CA VAL A 2 1.17 34.06 -5.22
C VAL A 2 0.60 32.65 -5.09
N SER A 3 0.58 31.90 -6.19
CA SER A 3 0.30 30.47 -6.13
C SER A 3 1.44 29.84 -5.33
N ASP A 4 1.17 29.33 -4.16
CA ASP A 4 2.15 28.66 -3.28
C ASP A 4 2.72 27.35 -3.89
N GLY A 5 2.58 27.15 -5.20
CA GLY A 5 2.98 25.94 -5.91
C GLY A 5 2.03 24.75 -5.65
N ILE A 6 0.90 24.98 -5.00
CA ILE A 6 -0.11 23.94 -4.70
C ILE A 6 -0.68 23.32 -5.98
N ASP A 7 -0.76 24.07 -7.07
CA ASP A 7 -1.13 23.59 -8.40
C ASP A 7 -0.20 22.48 -8.93
N ARG A 8 1.04 22.40 -8.42
CA ARG A 8 2.01 21.37 -8.78
C ARG A 8 2.00 20.16 -7.83
N LEU A 9 1.28 20.25 -6.73
CA LEU A 9 1.35 19.26 -5.65
C LEU A 9 1.08 17.82 -6.15
N GLY A 10 0.03 17.62 -6.93
CA GLY A 10 -0.32 16.31 -7.46
C GLY A 10 0.76 15.73 -8.37
N PHE A 11 1.34 16.56 -9.24
CA PHE A 11 2.45 16.15 -10.11
C PHE A 11 3.70 15.79 -9.31
N LEU A 12 4.06 16.60 -8.30
CA LEU A 12 5.23 16.36 -7.46
C LEU A 12 5.10 15.05 -6.67
N ILE A 13 3.95 14.80 -6.06
CA ILE A 13 3.69 13.55 -5.33
C ILE A 13 3.80 12.35 -6.29
N HIS A 14 3.17 12.45 -7.46
CA HIS A 14 3.22 11.37 -8.47
C HIS A 14 4.65 11.10 -8.94
N ASP A 15 5.40 12.13 -9.30
CA ASP A 15 6.77 11.98 -9.80
C ASP A 15 7.72 11.44 -8.75
N VAL A 16 7.65 11.95 -7.52
CA VAL A 16 8.47 11.45 -6.40
C VAL A 16 8.18 9.96 -6.18
N GLN A 17 6.90 9.58 -6.08
CA GLN A 17 6.51 8.18 -5.89
C GLN A 17 6.98 7.28 -7.04
N ARG A 18 6.83 7.73 -8.28
CA ARG A 18 7.28 7.00 -9.47
C ARG A 18 8.80 6.79 -9.49
N LEU A 19 9.57 7.84 -9.19
CA LEU A 19 11.04 7.80 -9.16
C LEU A 19 11.57 6.94 -8.01
N MET A 20 11.00 7.07 -6.82
CA MET A 20 11.33 6.21 -5.67
C MET A 20 11.08 4.74 -5.99
N ARG A 21 9.92 4.42 -6.57
CA ARG A 21 9.59 3.06 -7.00
C ARG A 21 10.61 2.51 -7.99
N LYS A 22 10.97 3.29 -9.02
CA LYS A 22 11.97 2.87 -10.02
C LYS A 22 13.33 2.59 -9.37
N ARG A 23 13.78 3.43 -8.45
CA ARG A 23 15.05 3.23 -7.71
C ARG A 23 14.99 1.98 -6.84
N PHE A 24 13.89 1.78 -6.15
CA PHE A 24 13.67 0.60 -5.32
C PHE A 24 13.70 -0.69 -6.17
N GLU A 25 12.96 -0.74 -7.28
CA GLU A 25 12.91 -1.89 -8.19
C GLU A 25 14.30 -2.26 -8.72
N THR A 26 15.11 -1.26 -9.06
CA THR A 26 16.49 -1.48 -9.50
C THR A 26 17.34 -2.12 -8.41
N ARG A 27 17.23 -1.66 -7.16
CA ARG A 27 17.98 -2.23 -6.02
C ARG A 27 17.46 -3.58 -5.58
N ALA A 28 16.16 -3.79 -5.64
CA ALA A 28 15.50 -5.02 -5.24
C ALA A 28 15.54 -6.13 -6.31
N SER A 29 16.06 -5.87 -7.50
CA SER A 29 16.06 -6.81 -8.62
C SER A 29 16.76 -8.16 -8.30
N GLY A 30 17.73 -8.16 -7.40
CA GLY A 30 18.42 -9.37 -6.93
C GLY A 30 17.62 -10.26 -5.99
N LEU A 31 16.46 -9.81 -5.51
CA LEU A 31 15.65 -10.53 -4.52
C LEU A 31 14.62 -11.49 -5.14
N GLY A 32 14.56 -11.55 -6.49
CA GLY A 32 13.78 -12.56 -7.21
C GLY A 32 12.27 -12.34 -7.21
N LEU A 33 11.79 -11.16 -6.82
CA LEU A 33 10.37 -10.80 -6.82
C LEU A 33 10.09 -9.64 -7.78
N SER A 34 8.94 -9.70 -8.46
CA SER A 34 8.44 -8.57 -9.25
C SER A 34 7.92 -7.45 -8.36
N SER A 35 7.76 -6.25 -8.92
CA SER A 35 7.18 -5.11 -8.21
C SER A 35 5.80 -5.41 -7.59
N ALA A 36 4.93 -6.11 -8.30
CA ALA A 36 3.62 -6.51 -7.80
C ALA A 36 3.73 -7.49 -6.62
N GLN A 37 4.64 -8.46 -6.69
CA GLN A 37 4.91 -9.41 -5.61
C GLN A 37 5.46 -8.71 -4.36
N TRP A 38 6.37 -7.75 -4.52
CA TRP A 38 6.88 -6.91 -3.45
C TRP A 38 5.78 -6.14 -2.75
N ARG A 39 4.93 -5.48 -3.51
CA ARG A 39 3.81 -4.70 -2.97
C ARG A 39 2.87 -5.58 -2.15
N LEU A 40 2.54 -6.77 -2.64
CA LEU A 40 1.73 -7.74 -1.90
C LEU A 40 2.43 -8.17 -0.62
N MET A 41 3.70 -8.57 -0.69
CA MET A 41 4.46 -9.03 0.47
C MET A 41 4.55 -7.98 1.58
N VAL A 42 4.77 -6.72 1.22
CA VAL A 42 4.78 -5.60 2.19
C VAL A 42 3.42 -5.46 2.88
N ARG A 43 2.31 -5.63 2.16
CA ARG A 43 0.96 -5.56 2.75
C ARG A 43 0.71 -6.72 3.71
N VAL A 44 1.05 -7.93 3.29
CA VAL A 44 0.92 -9.13 4.14
C VAL A 44 1.79 -9.04 5.40
N ALA A 45 3.01 -8.51 5.29
CA ALA A 45 3.90 -8.32 6.44
C ALA A 45 3.41 -7.25 7.44
N LYS A 46 2.68 -6.23 6.95
CA LYS A 46 2.11 -5.18 7.80
C LYS A 46 0.78 -5.59 8.45
N GLU A 47 0.02 -6.45 7.81
CA GLU A 47 -1.30 -6.89 8.24
C GLU A 47 -1.37 -8.41 8.09
N GLU A 48 -0.79 -9.15 9.04
CA GLU A 48 -0.82 -10.61 9.05
C GLU A 48 -2.27 -11.12 9.18
N GLY A 49 -2.61 -12.11 8.36
CA GLY A 49 -3.99 -12.59 8.29
C GLY A 49 -4.91 -11.73 7.43
N VAL A 50 -4.35 -10.87 6.59
CA VAL A 50 -5.12 -10.08 5.61
C VAL A 50 -5.87 -10.99 4.63
N THR A 51 -7.11 -10.64 4.27
CA THR A 51 -7.89 -11.39 3.28
C THR A 51 -7.51 -11.00 1.85
N GLN A 52 -7.81 -11.88 0.87
CA GLN A 52 -7.62 -11.55 -0.55
C GLN A 52 -8.44 -10.33 -0.98
N ALA A 53 -9.68 -10.19 -0.47
CA ALA A 53 -10.51 -9.02 -0.76
C ALA A 53 -9.86 -7.72 -0.26
N ARG A 54 -9.34 -7.75 0.98
CA ARG A 54 -8.63 -6.60 1.55
C ARG A 54 -7.34 -6.27 0.78
N LEU A 55 -6.62 -7.28 0.30
CA LEU A 55 -5.45 -7.07 -0.56
C LEU A 55 -5.81 -6.40 -1.89
N ALA A 56 -6.95 -6.74 -2.49
CA ALA A 56 -7.42 -6.11 -3.71
C ALA A 56 -7.65 -4.60 -3.51
N GLU A 57 -8.29 -4.22 -2.41
CA GLU A 57 -8.48 -2.82 -2.02
C GLU A 57 -7.13 -2.12 -1.79
N LEU A 58 -6.26 -2.70 -0.96
CA LEU A 58 -4.97 -2.09 -0.60
C LEU A 58 -4.00 -1.96 -1.78
N LEU A 59 -4.09 -2.85 -2.76
CA LEU A 59 -3.25 -2.85 -3.95
C LEU A 59 -3.89 -2.12 -5.13
N GLU A 60 -5.18 -1.78 -5.01
CA GLU A 60 -5.98 -1.13 -6.07
C GLU A 60 -5.93 -1.92 -7.38
N ILE A 61 -6.10 -3.24 -7.29
CA ILE A 61 -6.12 -4.15 -8.44
C ILE A 61 -7.33 -5.09 -8.36
N GLU A 62 -7.70 -5.63 -9.52
CA GLU A 62 -8.83 -6.54 -9.65
C GLU A 62 -8.66 -7.82 -8.80
N PRO A 63 -9.74 -8.34 -8.17
CA PRO A 63 -9.68 -9.54 -7.34
C PRO A 63 -9.05 -10.75 -8.03
N ILE A 64 -9.30 -10.93 -9.32
CA ILE A 64 -8.70 -12.02 -10.11
C ILE A 64 -7.18 -11.88 -10.23
N SER A 65 -6.68 -10.66 -10.33
CA SER A 65 -5.25 -10.37 -10.38
C SER A 65 -4.59 -10.65 -9.03
N VAL A 66 -5.27 -10.32 -7.93
CA VAL A 66 -4.82 -10.68 -6.57
C VAL A 66 -4.75 -12.19 -6.41
N SER A 67 -5.79 -12.92 -6.82
CA SER A 67 -5.82 -14.38 -6.72
C SER A 67 -4.61 -15.03 -7.41
N ARG A 68 -4.35 -14.63 -8.65
CA ARG A 68 -3.19 -15.14 -9.42
C ARG A 68 -1.84 -14.74 -8.80
N LEU A 69 -1.77 -13.57 -8.19
CA LEU A 69 -0.56 -13.10 -7.53
C LEU A 69 -0.31 -13.89 -6.24
N VAL A 70 -1.36 -14.10 -5.45
CA VAL A 70 -1.34 -14.90 -4.23
C VAL A 70 -0.95 -16.36 -4.54
N ASP A 71 -1.52 -16.98 -5.60
CA ASP A 71 -1.16 -18.33 -6.02
C ASP A 71 0.34 -18.45 -6.29
N ARG A 72 0.90 -17.54 -7.08
CA ARG A 72 2.34 -17.52 -7.38
C ARG A 72 3.21 -17.30 -6.15
N MET A 73 2.77 -16.45 -5.22
CA MET A 73 3.49 -16.17 -4.00
C MET A 73 3.48 -17.37 -3.04
N GLU A 74 2.38 -18.11 -3.00
CA GLU A 74 2.26 -19.34 -2.22
C GLU A 74 3.11 -20.47 -2.82
N GLU A 75 3.05 -20.69 -4.14
CA GLU A 75 3.92 -21.63 -4.86
C GLU A 75 5.41 -21.32 -4.65
N GLY A 76 5.78 -20.05 -4.61
CA GLY A 76 7.13 -19.58 -4.32
C GLY A 76 7.55 -19.70 -2.84
N GLY A 77 6.64 -20.12 -1.96
CA GLY A 77 6.89 -20.25 -0.52
C GLY A 77 7.05 -18.91 0.23
N TRP A 78 6.50 -17.84 -0.33
CA TRP A 78 6.54 -16.51 0.27
C TRP A 78 5.40 -16.25 1.25
N ILE A 79 4.24 -16.83 0.98
CA ILE A 79 3.04 -16.70 1.80
C ILE A 79 2.39 -18.06 2.00
N GLU A 80 1.51 -18.14 2.97
CA GLU A 80 0.62 -19.28 3.19
C GLU A 80 -0.81 -18.82 3.43
N ARG A 81 -1.78 -19.60 2.92
CA ARG A 81 -3.19 -19.41 3.18
C ARG A 81 -3.62 -20.25 4.36
N ARG A 82 -4.35 -19.65 5.30
CA ARG A 82 -5.02 -20.34 6.40
C ARG A 82 -6.50 -20.03 6.36
N ALA A 83 -7.34 -21.05 6.67
CA ALA A 83 -8.76 -20.80 6.83
C ALA A 83 -9.00 -19.98 8.11
N ASP A 84 -9.94 -19.03 8.04
CA ASP A 84 -10.39 -18.31 9.24
C ASP A 84 -11.07 -19.30 10.20
N ALA A 85 -10.86 -19.13 11.51
CA ALA A 85 -11.42 -20.01 12.53
C ALA A 85 -12.94 -19.87 12.65
N ALA A 86 -13.49 -18.70 12.36
CA ALA A 86 -14.91 -18.39 12.45
C ALA A 86 -15.65 -18.70 11.14
N ASP A 87 -15.01 -18.45 9.99
CA ASP A 87 -15.57 -18.75 8.66
C ASP A 87 -14.54 -19.40 7.75
N ARG A 88 -14.61 -20.70 7.58
CA ARG A 88 -13.70 -21.49 6.74
C ARG A 88 -13.70 -21.12 5.26
N ARG A 89 -14.66 -20.32 4.80
CA ARG A 89 -14.71 -19.81 3.42
C ARG A 89 -13.75 -18.67 3.23
N VAL A 90 -13.41 -17.95 4.31
CA VAL A 90 -12.45 -16.85 4.28
C VAL A 90 -11.04 -17.42 4.35
N ARG A 91 -10.21 -17.01 3.41
CA ARG A 91 -8.78 -17.34 3.38
C ARG A 91 -7.98 -16.14 3.85
N MET A 92 -7.29 -16.34 4.95
CA MET A 92 -6.36 -15.37 5.53
C MET A 92 -4.95 -15.67 5.05
N ILE A 93 -4.19 -14.64 4.76
CA ILE A 93 -2.86 -14.72 4.16
C ILE A 93 -1.82 -14.29 5.19
N PHE A 94 -0.82 -15.13 5.35
CA PHE A 94 0.27 -14.93 6.31
C PHE A 94 1.62 -14.99 5.61
N PRO A 95 2.63 -14.21 6.07
CA PRO A 95 3.98 -14.32 5.57
C PRO A 95 4.64 -15.60 6.09
N THR A 96 5.48 -16.23 5.27
CA THR A 96 6.38 -17.31 5.72
C THR A 96 7.64 -16.72 6.35
N PRO A 97 8.46 -17.52 7.07
CA PRO A 97 9.77 -17.09 7.55
C PRO A 97 10.68 -16.55 6.43
N LYS A 98 10.60 -17.14 5.23
CA LYS A 98 11.29 -16.66 4.03
C LYS A 98 10.88 -15.23 3.68
N ALA A 99 9.58 -14.93 3.68
CA ALA A 99 9.06 -13.60 3.42
C ALA A 99 9.46 -12.59 4.50
N SER A 100 9.42 -13.00 5.76
CA SER A 100 9.81 -12.14 6.89
C SER A 100 11.28 -11.72 6.81
N ALA A 101 12.18 -12.65 6.45
CA ALA A 101 13.60 -12.36 6.24
C ALA A 101 13.80 -11.39 5.07
N ALA A 102 13.16 -11.66 3.92
CA ALA A 102 13.24 -10.78 2.75
C ALA A 102 12.61 -9.41 3.01
N TYR A 103 11.56 -9.32 3.82
CA TYR A 103 10.95 -8.05 4.19
C TYR A 103 11.91 -7.13 4.96
N ALA A 104 12.74 -7.70 5.85
CA ALA A 104 13.76 -6.92 6.56
C ALA A 104 14.79 -6.32 5.58
N GLU A 105 15.22 -7.08 4.58
CA GLU A 105 16.12 -6.61 3.53
C GLU A 105 15.46 -5.52 2.67
N VAL A 106 14.23 -5.73 2.25
CA VAL A 106 13.42 -4.74 1.51
C VAL A 106 13.26 -3.44 2.26
N LYS A 107 13.00 -3.52 3.56
CA LYS A 107 12.88 -2.33 4.41
C LYS A 107 14.18 -1.52 4.44
N SER A 108 15.33 -2.21 4.48
CA SER A 108 16.64 -1.56 4.39
C SER A 108 16.83 -0.86 3.05
N LEU A 109 16.57 -1.55 1.93
CA LEU A 109 16.67 -0.98 0.58
C LEU A 109 15.73 0.22 0.37
N ALA A 110 14.51 0.14 0.91
CA ALA A 110 13.58 1.28 0.88
C ALA A 110 14.13 2.47 1.67
N GLY A 111 14.73 2.23 2.84
CA GLY A 111 15.38 3.26 3.65
C GLY A 111 16.50 3.98 2.87
N GLU A 112 17.33 3.24 2.16
CA GLU A 112 18.38 3.84 1.30
C GLU A 112 17.80 4.75 0.20
N VAL A 113 16.71 4.33 -0.43
CA VAL A 113 16.02 5.15 -1.45
C VAL A 113 15.45 6.42 -0.83
N TYR A 114 14.89 6.34 0.38
CA TYR A 114 14.36 7.51 1.08
C TYR A 114 15.48 8.49 1.43
N GLU A 115 16.59 8.01 1.98
CA GLU A 115 17.73 8.87 2.30
C GLU A 115 18.32 9.52 1.04
N GLU A 116 18.45 8.78 -0.08
CA GLU A 116 18.86 9.35 -1.37
C GLU A 116 17.91 10.47 -1.83
N SER A 117 16.61 10.25 -1.69
CA SER A 117 15.59 11.22 -2.12
C SER A 117 15.57 12.50 -1.27
N LEU A 118 16.06 12.41 -0.05
CA LEU A 118 16.09 13.51 0.92
C LEU A 118 17.45 14.23 1.00
N VAL A 119 18.37 13.94 0.09
CA VAL A 119 19.65 14.66 0.01
C VAL A 119 19.39 16.15 -0.21
N GLY A 120 19.99 17.00 0.61
CA GLY A 120 19.81 18.46 0.58
C GLY A 120 18.55 18.97 1.29
N VAL A 121 17.69 18.08 1.79
CA VAL A 121 16.53 18.45 2.64
C VAL A 121 16.96 18.47 4.10
N SER A 122 16.78 19.61 4.76
CA SER A 122 17.17 19.77 6.17
C SER A 122 16.38 18.84 7.09
N PRO A 123 16.90 18.44 8.25
CA PRO A 123 16.16 17.63 9.23
C PRO A 123 14.83 18.26 9.66
N GLU A 124 14.77 19.60 9.72
CA GLU A 124 13.53 20.31 10.03
C GLU A 124 12.50 20.16 8.92
N ASP A 125 12.90 20.41 7.66
CA ASP A 125 12.01 20.27 6.51
C ASP A 125 11.52 18.82 6.33
N ARG A 126 12.36 17.81 6.63
CA ARG A 126 11.93 16.40 6.62
C ARG A 126 10.79 16.16 7.61
N ARG A 127 10.89 16.71 8.83
CA ARG A 127 9.81 16.61 9.84
C ARG A 127 8.53 17.31 9.38
N VAL A 128 8.67 18.51 8.78
CA VAL A 128 7.53 19.25 8.23
C VAL A 128 6.87 18.46 7.10
N LEU A 129 7.65 17.92 6.18
CA LEU A 129 7.16 17.11 5.06
C LEU A 129 6.35 15.91 5.54
N ILE A 130 6.87 15.12 6.48
CA ILE A 130 6.16 13.94 7.00
C ILE A 130 4.86 14.34 7.66
N ARG A 131 4.86 15.36 8.53
CA ARG A 131 3.62 15.85 9.19
C ARG A 131 2.59 16.33 8.18
N ALA A 132 3.02 17.02 7.12
CA ALA A 132 2.11 17.52 6.09
C ALA A 132 1.48 16.37 5.29
N LEU A 133 2.28 15.36 4.91
CA LEU A 133 1.79 14.18 4.20
C LEU A 133 0.85 13.34 5.07
N ASP A 134 1.14 13.18 6.36
CA ASP A 134 0.25 12.48 7.30
C ASP A 134 -1.11 13.20 7.43
N ALA A 135 -1.10 14.53 7.59
CA ALA A 135 -2.32 15.31 7.65
C ALA A 135 -3.15 15.21 6.36
N MET A 136 -2.49 15.25 5.19
CA MET A 136 -3.16 15.08 3.90
C MET A 136 -3.80 13.70 3.79
N ALA A 137 -3.09 12.65 4.19
CA ALA A 137 -3.61 11.29 4.15
C ALA A 137 -4.82 11.12 5.08
N GLN A 138 -4.78 11.68 6.28
CA GLN A 138 -5.91 11.66 7.22
C GLN A 138 -7.13 12.41 6.65
N ASN A 139 -6.95 13.63 6.15
CA ASN A 139 -8.04 14.42 5.57
C ASN A 139 -8.75 13.69 4.41
N LEU A 140 -8.00 12.97 3.59
CA LEU A 140 -8.56 12.20 2.48
C LEU A 140 -9.27 10.93 2.94
N ALA A 141 -8.74 10.24 3.96
CA ALA A 141 -9.37 9.06 4.54
C ALA A 141 -10.70 9.39 5.25
N ASP A 142 -10.78 10.50 5.98
CA ASP A 142 -11.99 10.94 6.68
C ASP A 142 -13.08 11.40 5.70
N GLY A 143 -12.71 11.92 4.53
CA GLY A 143 -13.63 12.32 3.47
C GLY A 143 -14.43 11.15 2.88
N ASP A 144 -13.86 9.97 2.80
CA ASP A 144 -14.53 8.77 2.30
C ASP A 144 -15.58 8.21 3.27
N SER A 145 -15.35 8.34 4.57
CA SER A 145 -16.29 7.89 5.61
C SER A 145 -17.57 8.72 5.67
N SER A 146 -17.53 9.99 5.28
CA SER A 146 -18.68 10.88 5.31
C SER A 146 -19.61 10.77 4.10
N SER A 147 -19.18 10.10 3.02
CA SER A 147 -19.98 9.93 1.80
C SER A 147 -20.94 8.73 1.85
N SER A 148 -20.74 7.80 2.78
CA SER A 148 -21.53 6.56 2.87
C SER A 148 -22.84 6.69 3.65
N ASP A 149 -23.07 7.83 4.33
CA ASP A 149 -24.23 8.03 5.24
C ASP A 149 -25.38 8.84 4.64
N LYS A 150 -25.37 9.17 3.33
CA LYS A 150 -26.47 9.90 2.67
C LYS A 150 -27.17 9.11 1.58
N VAL A 151 -27.73 7.96 1.91
CA VAL A 151 -28.84 7.38 1.15
C VAL A 151 -30.03 7.26 2.07
N GLU A 152 -30.80 8.34 2.17
CA GLU A 152 -32.16 8.26 2.73
C GLU A 152 -33.04 7.41 1.81
N PRO A 153 -33.80 6.46 2.34
CA PRO A 153 -34.82 5.79 1.54
C PRO A 153 -36.02 6.71 1.35
N THR A 154 -36.21 7.14 0.13
CA THR A 154 -37.48 7.86 -0.26
C THR A 154 -38.65 6.92 -0.03
N LYS A 155 -39.45 7.21 0.97
CA LYS A 155 -40.78 6.62 1.18
C LYS A 155 -41.65 6.96 -0.02
N GLY A 156 -41.97 5.96 -0.84
CA GLY A 156 -43.07 6.03 -1.79
C GLY A 156 -44.37 6.13 -1.05
N ALA A 157 -45.10 7.26 -1.22
CA ALA A 157 -46.48 7.40 -0.80
C ALA A 157 -47.36 6.66 -1.78
N ALA A 158 -48.24 5.84 -1.21
CA ALA A 158 -49.34 5.21 -1.92
C ALA A 158 -50.44 6.24 -2.24
N ALA A 159 -51.02 6.13 -3.39
CA ALA A 159 -52.42 6.41 -3.67
C ALA A 159 -52.85 5.54 -4.85
#